data_56cb4ce4a24db0f268b4a84a8217924d
#
_entry.id   56cb4ce4a24db0f268b4a84a8217924d
#
_cell.length_a   1.000
_cell.length_b   1.000
_cell.length_c   1.000
_cell.angle_alpha   90.00
_cell.angle_beta   90.00
_cell.angle_gamma   90.00
#
_symmetry.space_group_name_H-M   'P 1'
#
loop_
_entity.id
_entity.type
_entity.pdbx_description
1 polymer ?
#
loop_
_entity_poly.entity_id
_entity_poly.type
_entity_poly.pdbx_seq_one_letter_code
_entity_poly.pdbx_strand_id
1 'polypeptide(L)'
;MEEENKNILTLAYLNIHGQSGLKLEKQFQIEDFLKTNNVDILHCQEINIDEETFSTCDFISSSYNIVSNNSSNKYGTASLVKNEFGIENIVKDTGGRVVMFDIDNMTFGNIYLPSGSDNVSRSNRDNPPTSDQL
;
A
#
# COMPACT_ATOMS: atom_id res chain seq x y z
N MET A 1 -22.09 -28.25 -0.45
CA MET A 1 -22.20 -26.86 -0.04
C MET A 1 -21.98 -25.92 -1.21
N GLU A 2 -22.80 -24.98 -1.28
CA GLU A 2 -22.70 -24.01 -2.33
C GLU A 2 -21.54 -23.10 -2.13
N GLU A 3 -20.76 -22.93 -3.16
CA GLU A 3 -19.67 -21.98 -3.10
C GLU A 3 -20.22 -20.58 -3.13
N GLU A 4 -19.76 -19.78 -2.21
CA GLU A 4 -20.18 -18.40 -2.14
C GLU A 4 -19.48 -17.60 -3.21
N ASN A 5 -20.24 -17.07 -4.14
CA ASN A 5 -19.72 -16.15 -5.14
C ASN A 5 -19.59 -14.78 -4.50
N LYS A 6 -18.36 -14.32 -4.38
CA LYS A 6 -18.12 -13.03 -3.79
C LYS A 6 -18.34 -11.96 -4.84
N ASN A 7 -19.45 -11.27 -4.76
CA ASN A 7 -19.78 -10.18 -5.66
C ASN A 7 -19.24 -8.85 -5.19
N ILE A 8 -18.68 -8.83 -3.99
CA ILE A 8 -18.18 -7.62 -3.36
C ILE A 8 -16.74 -7.85 -2.95
N LEU A 9 -15.86 -6.93 -3.33
CA LEU A 9 -14.48 -6.95 -2.86
C LEU A 9 -14.36 -6.06 -1.64
N THR A 10 -13.65 -6.54 -0.65
CA THR A 10 -13.32 -5.76 0.54
C THR A 10 -11.95 -5.15 0.36
N LEU A 11 -11.92 -3.84 0.25
CA LEU A 11 -10.70 -3.07 0.07
C LEU A 11 -10.37 -2.31 1.35
N ALA A 12 -9.10 -2.21 1.66
CA ALA A 12 -8.63 -1.41 2.77
C ALA A 12 -7.43 -0.57 2.35
N TYR A 13 -7.28 0.58 2.95
CA TYR A 13 -6.17 1.49 2.72
C TYR A 13 -5.52 1.79 4.05
N LEU A 14 -4.20 1.73 4.08
CA LEU A 14 -3.46 1.92 5.31
C LEU A 14 -2.18 2.69 5.05
N ASN A 15 -2.07 3.86 5.67
CA ASN A 15 -0.82 4.59 5.70
C ASN A 15 -0.02 4.07 6.90
N ILE A 16 1.12 3.45 6.62
CA ILE A 16 1.86 2.74 7.66
C ILE A 16 2.86 3.64 8.37
N HIS A 17 3.29 4.73 7.73
CA HIS A 17 4.34 5.61 8.26
C HIS A 17 5.62 4.82 8.62
N GLY A 18 6.04 3.94 7.73
CA GLY A 18 7.07 2.95 8.01
C GLY A 18 8.50 3.40 7.72
N GLN A 19 8.91 4.55 8.23
CA GLN A 19 10.25 5.08 7.98
C GLN A 19 11.38 4.13 8.40
N SER A 20 11.17 3.42 9.49
CA SER A 20 12.16 2.51 10.05
C SER A 20 11.97 1.07 9.59
N GLY A 21 11.14 0.88 8.58
CA GLY A 21 10.73 -0.45 8.18
C GLY A 21 9.51 -0.94 8.96
N LEU A 22 9.05 -2.11 8.63
CA LEU A 22 7.84 -2.66 9.22
C LEU A 22 8.22 -3.65 10.32
N LYS A 23 8.08 -3.21 11.56
CA LYS A 23 8.40 -4.04 12.72
C LYS A 23 7.47 -5.25 12.82
N LEU A 24 7.97 -6.32 13.41
CA LEU A 24 7.25 -7.59 13.50
C LEU A 24 5.89 -7.44 14.18
N GLU A 25 5.83 -6.66 15.24
CA GLU A 25 4.55 -6.41 15.92
C GLU A 25 3.51 -5.81 14.98
N LYS A 26 3.92 -4.83 14.18
CA LYS A 26 3.02 -4.21 13.20
C LYS A 26 2.62 -5.20 12.11
N GLN A 27 3.53 -6.06 11.70
CA GLN A 27 3.23 -7.10 10.72
C GLN A 27 2.11 -8.03 11.23
N PHE A 28 2.18 -8.45 12.48
CA PHE A 28 1.16 -9.29 13.07
C PHE A 28 -0.16 -8.56 13.26
N GLN A 29 -0.12 -7.26 13.55
CA GLN A 29 -1.34 -6.45 13.63
C GLN A 29 -2.03 -6.37 12.27
N ILE A 30 -1.25 -6.20 11.20
CA ILE A 30 -1.78 -6.18 9.85
C ILE A 30 -2.39 -7.54 9.50
N GLU A 31 -1.68 -8.61 9.83
CA GLU A 31 -2.18 -9.96 9.57
C GLU A 31 -3.52 -10.20 10.25
N ASP A 32 -3.62 -9.81 11.51
CA ASP A 32 -4.86 -9.96 12.26
C ASP A 32 -6.01 -9.14 11.65
N PHE A 33 -5.69 -7.92 11.24
CA PHE A 33 -6.66 -7.07 10.57
C PHE A 33 -7.18 -7.71 9.27
N LEU A 34 -6.29 -8.27 8.47
CA LEU A 34 -6.67 -8.90 7.22
C LEU A 34 -7.56 -10.11 7.43
N LYS A 35 -7.25 -10.92 8.43
CA LYS A 35 -8.05 -12.08 8.80
C LYS A 35 -9.43 -11.68 9.31
N THR A 36 -9.44 -10.78 10.28
CA THR A 36 -10.67 -10.40 10.98
C THR A 36 -11.66 -9.76 10.03
N ASN A 37 -11.19 -8.98 9.08
CA ASN A 37 -12.05 -8.24 8.17
C ASN A 37 -12.18 -8.89 6.79
N ASN A 38 -11.56 -10.04 6.59
CA ASN A 38 -11.59 -10.75 5.32
C ASN A 38 -11.27 -9.82 4.15
N VAL A 39 -10.15 -9.12 4.27
CA VAL A 39 -9.75 -8.11 3.27
C VAL A 39 -9.23 -8.79 2.02
N ASP A 40 -9.73 -8.38 0.87
CA ASP A 40 -9.29 -8.90 -0.42
C ASP A 40 -8.06 -8.17 -0.94
N ILE A 41 -8.04 -6.86 -0.80
CA ILE A 41 -6.93 -6.03 -1.26
C ILE A 41 -6.62 -5.01 -0.17
N LEU A 42 -5.38 -4.99 0.29
CA LEU A 42 -4.88 -3.97 1.20
C LEU A 42 -3.89 -3.08 0.47
N HIS A 43 -4.22 -1.81 0.37
CA HIS A 43 -3.32 -0.80 -0.20
C HIS A 43 -2.55 -0.11 0.92
N CYS A 44 -1.23 -0.24 0.88
CA CYS A 44 -0.34 0.34 1.89
C CYS A 44 0.44 1.50 1.30
N GLN A 45 0.65 2.54 2.10
CA GLN A 45 1.41 3.72 1.71
C GLN A 45 2.46 4.05 2.76
N GLU A 46 3.48 4.79 2.33
CA GLU A 46 4.60 5.22 3.17
C GLU A 46 5.37 4.05 3.76
N ILE A 47 5.56 3.00 2.95
CA ILE A 47 6.33 1.82 3.38
C ILE A 47 6.93 1.15 2.16
N ASN A 48 8.17 0.73 2.29
CA ASN A 48 8.79 -0.16 1.32
C ASN A 48 8.54 -1.60 1.78
N ILE A 49 7.91 -2.36 0.92
CA ILE A 49 7.56 -3.76 1.20
C ILE A 49 8.10 -4.63 0.08
N ASP A 50 8.70 -5.75 0.42
CA ASP A 50 9.09 -6.78 -0.55
C ASP A 50 8.46 -8.11 -0.15
N GLU A 51 8.78 -9.15 -0.91
CA GLU A 51 8.21 -10.47 -0.68
C GLU A 51 8.60 -11.06 0.67
N GLU A 52 9.71 -10.62 1.24
CA GLU A 52 10.20 -11.15 2.50
C GLU A 52 9.67 -10.42 3.71
N THR A 53 9.09 -9.25 3.52
CA THR A 53 8.62 -8.42 4.63
C THR A 53 7.69 -9.18 5.56
N PHE A 54 6.80 -9.97 4.99
CA PHE A 54 5.83 -10.73 5.79
C PHE A 54 6.18 -12.22 5.89
N SER A 55 7.45 -12.58 5.78
CA SER A 55 7.85 -13.98 5.76
C SER A 55 7.50 -14.74 7.04
N THR A 56 7.41 -14.04 8.17
CA THR A 56 7.01 -14.65 9.44
C THR A 56 5.51 -14.63 9.67
N CYS A 57 4.76 -14.04 8.77
CA CYS A 57 3.30 -13.99 8.84
C CYS A 57 2.73 -15.00 7.86
N ASP A 58 2.55 -16.24 8.30
CA ASP A 58 2.16 -17.33 7.41
C ASP A 58 0.88 -17.07 6.65
N PHE A 59 -0.09 -16.43 7.28
CA PHE A 59 -1.35 -16.13 6.62
C PHE A 59 -1.13 -15.19 5.44
N ILE A 60 -0.37 -14.12 5.66
CA ILE A 60 -0.11 -13.16 4.60
C ILE A 60 0.73 -13.79 3.49
N SER A 61 1.82 -14.45 3.87
CA SER A 61 2.75 -15.00 2.87
C SER A 61 2.13 -16.09 2.02
N SER A 62 1.18 -16.83 2.57
CA SER A 62 0.52 -17.91 1.83
C SER A 62 -0.77 -17.48 1.13
N SER A 63 -1.34 -16.33 1.49
CA SER A 63 -2.67 -15.94 0.99
C SER A 63 -2.67 -14.71 0.10
N TYR A 64 -1.62 -13.92 0.11
CA TYR A 64 -1.57 -12.65 -0.62
C TYR A 64 -0.36 -12.57 -1.53
N ASN A 65 -0.57 -11.99 -2.69
CA ASN A 65 0.50 -11.54 -3.56
C ASN A 65 0.81 -10.09 -3.23
N ILE A 66 2.06 -9.71 -3.33
CA ILE A 66 2.50 -8.35 -3.05
C ILE A 66 2.88 -7.67 -4.36
N VAL A 67 2.26 -6.54 -4.63
CA VAL A 67 2.60 -5.67 -5.75
C VAL A 67 3.18 -4.40 -5.15
N SER A 68 4.49 -4.23 -5.22
CA SER A 68 5.15 -3.13 -4.53
C SER A 68 5.88 -2.20 -5.49
N ASN A 69 5.99 -0.97 -5.08
CA ASN A 69 6.78 0.06 -5.75
C ASN A 69 7.57 0.79 -4.68
N ASN A 70 8.79 0.33 -4.47
CA ASN A 70 9.64 0.85 -3.41
C ASN A 70 10.33 2.14 -3.84
N SER A 71 10.62 2.98 -2.86
CA SER A 71 11.28 4.24 -3.07
C SER A 71 12.61 4.27 -2.34
N SER A 72 13.59 4.96 -2.90
CA SER A 72 14.91 5.13 -2.27
C SER A 72 14.82 5.90 -0.97
N ASN A 73 13.77 6.69 -0.76
CA ASN A 73 13.59 7.45 0.48
C ASN A 73 12.73 6.73 1.51
N LYS A 74 12.47 5.43 1.32
CA LYS A 74 11.72 4.58 2.24
C LYS A 74 10.21 4.84 2.31
N TYR A 75 9.68 5.63 1.41
CA TYR A 75 8.25 5.91 1.36
C TYR A 75 7.63 5.32 0.10
N GLY A 76 7.61 4.00 0.05
CA GLY A 76 7.03 3.29 -1.08
C GLY A 76 5.53 3.08 -0.95
N THR A 77 5.00 2.37 -1.93
CA THR A 77 3.58 2.03 -2.05
C THR A 77 3.48 0.56 -2.38
N ALA A 78 2.59 -0.14 -1.71
CA ALA A 78 2.43 -1.57 -1.97
C ALA A 78 0.99 -2.00 -1.79
N SER A 79 0.58 -3.00 -2.56
CA SER A 79 -0.74 -3.59 -2.44
C SER A 79 -0.60 -5.09 -2.19
N LEU A 80 -1.35 -5.58 -1.20
CA LEU A 80 -1.46 -7.00 -0.90
C LEU A 80 -2.78 -7.47 -1.48
N VAL A 81 -2.73 -8.44 -2.38
CA VAL A 81 -3.90 -8.91 -3.12
C VAL A 81 -4.05 -10.40 -2.89
N LYS A 82 -5.23 -10.85 -2.48
CA LYS A 82 -5.46 -12.28 -2.28
C LYS A 82 -5.09 -13.08 -3.52
N ASN A 83 -4.48 -14.24 -3.30
CA ASN A 83 -3.95 -15.11 -4.36
C ASN A 83 -5.01 -15.56 -5.36
N GLU A 84 -6.27 -15.59 -4.94
CA GLU A 84 -7.35 -16.03 -5.83
C GLU A 84 -7.62 -15.06 -6.98
N PHE A 85 -7.12 -13.84 -6.87
CA PHE A 85 -7.32 -12.83 -7.92
C PHE A 85 -6.11 -12.79 -8.84
N GLY A 86 -6.36 -12.95 -10.14
CA GLY A 86 -5.30 -12.84 -11.14
C GLY A 86 -4.98 -11.38 -11.41
N ILE A 87 -3.73 -11.01 -11.17
CA ILE A 87 -3.28 -9.63 -11.34
C ILE A 87 -2.66 -9.48 -12.73
N GLU A 88 -3.09 -8.46 -13.47
CA GLU A 88 -2.58 -8.16 -14.79
C GLU A 88 -2.28 -6.68 -14.95
N ASN A 89 -1.48 -6.36 -15.95
CA ASN A 89 -1.21 -4.98 -16.37
C ASN A 89 -0.71 -4.09 -15.23
N ILE A 90 0.30 -4.56 -14.51
CA ILE A 90 0.89 -3.81 -13.41
C ILE A 90 1.62 -2.58 -13.95
N VAL A 91 1.28 -1.41 -13.41
CA VAL A 91 1.90 -0.13 -13.75
C VAL A 91 2.43 0.51 -12.48
N LYS A 92 3.65 1.03 -12.55
CA LYS A 92 4.30 1.69 -11.43
C LYS A 92 4.98 2.96 -11.93
N ASP A 93 4.97 4.00 -11.11
CA ASP A 93 5.78 5.18 -11.43
C ASP A 93 7.23 5.00 -10.95
N THR A 94 8.09 5.95 -11.24
CA THR A 94 9.49 5.88 -10.84
C THR A 94 9.75 6.41 -9.43
N GLY A 95 8.76 7.05 -8.84
CA GLY A 95 8.90 7.69 -7.53
C GLY A 95 8.43 6.85 -6.34
N GLY A 96 7.91 5.65 -6.59
CA GLY A 96 7.42 4.81 -5.51
C GLY A 96 6.06 5.22 -4.98
N ARG A 97 5.30 6.00 -5.76
CA ARG A 97 4.02 6.56 -5.30
C ARG A 97 2.79 5.92 -5.91
N VAL A 98 2.97 5.15 -6.98
CA VAL A 98 1.85 4.61 -7.73
C VAL A 98 2.05 3.13 -7.99
N VAL A 99 1.03 2.36 -7.65
CA VAL A 99 0.89 0.97 -8.09
C VAL A 99 -0.51 0.84 -8.65
N MET A 100 -0.61 0.43 -9.90
CA MET A 100 -1.90 0.15 -10.52
C MET A 100 -1.88 -1.24 -11.12
N PHE A 101 -3.02 -1.88 -11.14
CA PHE A 101 -3.15 -3.21 -11.72
C PHE A 101 -4.61 -3.49 -12.05
N ASP A 102 -4.79 -4.49 -12.91
CA ASP A 102 -6.12 -4.96 -13.27
C ASP A 102 -6.41 -6.30 -12.64
N ILE A 103 -7.64 -6.49 -12.23
CA ILE A 103 -8.21 -7.79 -11.88
C ILE A 103 -9.48 -7.90 -12.72
N ASP A 104 -9.49 -8.88 -13.65
CA ASP A 104 -10.55 -9.02 -14.63
C ASP A 104 -10.70 -7.72 -15.42
N ASN A 105 -11.88 -7.11 -15.40
CA ASN A 105 -12.14 -5.88 -16.13
C ASN A 105 -12.13 -4.64 -15.24
N MET A 106 -11.57 -4.76 -14.04
CA MET A 106 -11.48 -3.64 -13.09
C MET A 106 -10.04 -3.21 -12.89
N THR A 107 -9.82 -1.91 -12.83
CA THR A 107 -8.52 -1.34 -12.56
C THR A 107 -8.46 -0.78 -11.14
N PHE A 108 -7.43 -1.16 -10.41
CA PHE A 108 -7.21 -0.70 -9.04
C PHE A 108 -5.98 0.19 -9.00
N GLY A 109 -6.07 1.28 -8.27
CA GLY A 109 -4.96 2.21 -8.11
C GLY A 109 -4.65 2.44 -6.64
N ASN A 110 -3.37 2.35 -6.31
CA ASN A 110 -2.86 2.69 -5.00
C ASN A 110 -1.89 3.85 -5.22
N ILE A 111 -2.34 5.03 -4.87
CA ILE A 111 -1.60 6.26 -5.14
C ILE A 111 -1.36 7.00 -3.85
N TYR A 112 -0.09 7.29 -3.58
CA TYR A 112 0.28 8.11 -2.44
C TYR A 112 0.71 9.48 -2.93
N LEU A 113 -0.01 10.49 -2.49
CA LEU A 113 0.33 11.88 -2.77
C LEU A 113 0.84 12.50 -1.48
N PRO A 114 2.09 12.98 -1.47
CA PRO A 114 2.61 13.64 -0.28
C PRO A 114 1.71 14.80 0.11
N SER A 115 1.52 14.99 1.40
CA SER A 115 0.60 15.99 1.92
C SER A 115 1.08 17.42 1.75
N GLY A 116 2.28 17.62 1.24
CA GLY A 116 2.87 18.95 1.20
C GLY A 116 3.38 19.40 2.56
N SER A 117 3.52 18.48 3.50
CA SER A 117 4.07 18.79 4.82
C SER A 117 5.52 18.37 4.95
N ASP A 118 6.22 18.23 3.83
CA ASP A 118 7.67 18.08 3.85
C ASP A 118 8.30 19.39 4.33
N ASN A 119 9.61 19.35 4.55
CA ASN A 119 10.30 20.50 5.12
C ASN A 119 10.11 21.79 4.33
N VAL A 120 10.10 21.70 3.03
CA VAL A 120 9.95 22.89 2.19
C VAL A 120 8.54 23.47 2.31
N SER A 121 7.53 22.65 2.16
CA SER A 121 6.14 23.09 2.26
C SER A 121 5.82 23.61 3.65
N ARG A 122 6.34 22.96 4.67
CA ARG A 122 6.14 23.37 6.06
C ARG A 122 6.81 24.70 6.35
N SER A 123 8.02 24.90 5.87
CA SER A 123 8.71 26.17 5.99
C SER A 123 7.93 27.29 5.35
N ASN A 124 7.36 27.06 4.19
CA ASN A 124 6.57 28.08 3.49
C ASN A 124 5.30 28.43 4.22
N ARG A 125 4.75 27.51 4.96
CA ARG A 125 3.54 27.76 5.76
C ARG A 125 3.85 28.52 7.04
N ASP A 126 4.95 28.16 7.70
CA ASP A 126 5.39 28.79 8.94
C ASP A 126 5.93 30.20 8.69
N ASN A 127 6.53 30.37 7.54
CA ASN A 127 7.06 31.67 7.10
C ASN A 127 6.42 31.93 5.73
N PRO A 128 5.23 32.55 5.71
CA PRO A 128 4.50 32.69 4.47
C PRO A 128 5.38 33.31 3.39
N PRO A 129 5.39 32.74 2.20
CA PRO A 129 6.23 33.25 1.13
C PRO A 129 5.80 34.65 0.74
N THR A 130 6.75 35.43 0.31
CA THR A 130 6.45 36.69 -0.34
C THR A 130 5.79 36.39 -1.68
N SER A 131 5.24 37.42 -2.31
CA SER A 131 4.60 37.24 -3.61
C SER A 131 5.57 36.69 -4.65
N ASP A 132 6.86 36.90 -4.47
CA ASP A 132 7.89 36.39 -5.38
C ASP A 132 8.07 34.87 -5.26
N GLN A 133 7.67 34.29 -4.16
CA GLN A 133 7.80 32.87 -3.88
C GLN A 133 6.54 32.08 -4.20
N LEU A 134 5.49 32.77 -4.44
CA LEU A 134 4.25 32.15 -4.82
C LEU A 134 4.23 31.85 -6.32
#